data_9b6b9378863f6ffdca12740d034c46af
#
_entry.id   9b6b9378863f6ffdca12740d034c46af
#
_cell.length_a   1.000
_cell.length_b   1.000
_cell.length_c   1.000
_cell.angle_alpha   90.00
_cell.angle_beta   90.00
_cell.angle_gamma   90.00
#
_symmetry.space_group_name_H-M   'P 1'
#
loop_
_entity.id
_entity.type
_entity.pdbx_description
1 polymer ?
#
loop_
_entity_poly.entity_id
_entity_poly.type
_entity_poly.pdbx_seq_one_letter_code
_entity_poly.pdbx_strand_id
1 'polypeptide(L)'
;MNSDIKLAFFTNPQRETAVNGLQGAVKMAKRLGCKCYISNELKDSGLDGAEEIGDITPDFVLAFGGDGTILRAAGEAMKYNAPILGVNFGRIGFLSEIDPSGLEDGLNRLIRGEYTLDERTMLNCTVNGGEPHYFLNDVLLYK
;
A
#
# COMPACT_ATOMS: atom_id res chain seq x y z
N MET A 1 -8.12 -20.59 -7.83
CA MET A 1 -6.67 -20.67 -8.02
C MET A 1 -6.00 -20.17 -6.76
N ASN A 2 -5.04 -20.88 -6.20
CA ASN A 2 -4.15 -20.31 -5.18
C ASN A 2 -3.10 -19.47 -5.92
N SER A 3 -3.23 -18.16 -5.86
CA SER A 3 -2.11 -17.32 -6.22
C SER A 3 -1.19 -17.23 -4.99
N ASP A 4 0.09 -17.52 -5.13
CA ASP A 4 1.05 -17.33 -4.02
C ASP A 4 1.42 -15.85 -3.81
N ILE A 5 0.70 -14.94 -4.47
CA ILE A 5 0.93 -13.50 -4.40
C ILE A 5 0.63 -12.98 -3.00
N LYS A 6 1.61 -12.28 -2.45
CA LYS A 6 1.56 -11.65 -1.13
C LYS A 6 1.29 -10.16 -1.28
N LEU A 7 0.18 -9.72 -0.75
CA LEU A 7 -0.25 -8.32 -0.79
C LEU A 7 -0.16 -7.71 0.61
N ALA A 8 0.56 -6.62 0.75
CA ALA A 8 0.56 -5.81 1.96
C ALA A 8 -0.40 -4.63 1.80
N PHE A 9 -1.33 -4.49 2.72
CA PHE A 9 -2.34 -3.43 2.71
C PHE A 9 -1.93 -2.30 3.64
N PHE A 10 -2.02 -1.09 3.15
CA PHE A 10 -1.64 0.12 3.85
C PHE A 10 -2.73 1.18 3.73
N THR A 11 -3.10 1.81 4.85
CA THR A 11 -3.99 2.97 4.90
C THR A 11 -3.68 3.82 6.13
N ASN A 12 -4.32 4.99 6.23
CA ASN A 12 -4.27 5.77 7.45
C ASN A 12 -5.26 5.17 8.48
N PRO A 13 -4.78 4.63 9.62
CA PRO A 13 -5.64 3.99 10.61
C PRO A 13 -6.64 4.94 11.28
N GLN A 14 -6.42 6.24 11.21
CA GLN A 14 -7.31 7.27 11.77
C GLN A 14 -8.54 7.58 10.88
N ARG A 15 -8.57 7.05 9.64
CA ARG A 15 -9.68 7.23 8.71
C ARG A 15 -10.56 5.98 8.68
N GLU A 16 -11.64 5.98 9.45
CA GLU A 16 -12.56 4.84 9.54
C GLU A 16 -13.12 4.40 8.18
N THR A 17 -13.48 5.36 7.32
CA THR A 17 -13.97 5.06 5.96
C THR A 17 -12.94 4.32 5.11
N ALA A 18 -11.66 4.68 5.24
CA ALA A 18 -10.57 4.02 4.53
C ALA A 18 -10.32 2.61 5.09
N VAL A 19 -10.38 2.44 6.41
CA VAL A 19 -10.24 1.13 7.07
C VAL A 19 -11.38 0.20 6.65
N ASN A 20 -12.62 0.68 6.61
CA ASN A 20 -13.78 -0.09 6.16
C ASN A 20 -13.66 -0.50 4.68
N GLY A 21 -13.18 0.40 3.82
CA GLY A 21 -12.89 0.08 2.43
C GLY A 21 -11.78 -0.97 2.29
N LEU A 22 -10.78 -0.90 3.14
CA LEU A 22 -9.69 -1.88 3.19
C LEU A 22 -10.21 -3.29 3.52
N GLN A 23 -11.18 -3.41 4.42
CA GLN A 23 -11.79 -4.70 4.76
C GLN A 23 -12.43 -5.37 3.53
N GLY A 24 -13.11 -4.59 2.69
CA GLY A 24 -13.66 -5.09 1.41
C GLY A 24 -12.57 -5.57 0.46
N ALA A 25 -11.49 -4.81 0.36
CA ALA A 25 -10.34 -5.14 -0.49
C ALA A 25 -9.63 -6.42 -0.03
N VAL A 26 -9.43 -6.60 1.27
CA VAL A 26 -8.83 -7.82 1.84
C VAL A 26 -9.69 -9.04 1.53
N LYS A 27 -11.00 -8.96 1.74
CA LYS A 27 -11.94 -10.05 1.41
C LYS A 27 -11.89 -10.41 -0.07
N MET A 28 -11.84 -9.41 -0.94
CA MET A 28 -11.74 -9.59 -2.38
C MET A 28 -10.42 -10.28 -2.78
N ALA A 29 -9.30 -9.80 -2.28
CA ALA A 29 -7.98 -10.38 -2.55
C ALA A 29 -7.88 -11.84 -2.08
N LYS A 30 -8.43 -12.15 -0.90
CA LYS A 30 -8.50 -13.53 -0.40
C LYS A 30 -9.36 -14.43 -1.27
N ARG A 31 -10.50 -13.93 -1.77
CA ARG A 31 -11.35 -14.67 -2.71
C ARG A 31 -10.60 -15.00 -4.01
N LEU A 32 -9.70 -14.12 -4.44
CA LEU A 32 -8.83 -14.33 -5.59
C LEU A 32 -7.59 -15.19 -5.30
N GLY A 33 -7.44 -15.67 -4.06
CA GLY A 33 -6.37 -16.58 -3.65
C GLY A 33 -5.08 -15.91 -3.18
N CYS A 34 -5.08 -14.58 -3.00
CA CYS A 34 -3.90 -13.86 -2.51
C CYS A 34 -3.70 -14.05 -0.99
N LYS A 35 -2.45 -14.00 -0.56
CA LYS A 35 -2.08 -13.88 0.85
C LYS A 35 -2.09 -12.40 1.24
N CYS A 36 -2.80 -12.05 2.31
CA CYS A 36 -3.04 -10.66 2.71
C CYS A 36 -2.35 -10.35 4.03
N TYR A 37 -1.62 -9.25 4.05
CA TYR A 37 -0.86 -8.77 5.20
C TYR A 37 -1.18 -7.31 5.48
N ILE A 38 -1.10 -6.90 6.74
CA ILE A 38 -1.30 -5.51 7.18
C ILE A 38 -0.10 -5.04 8.00
N SER A 39 0.15 -3.73 7.96
CA SER A 39 1.18 -3.12 8.78
C SER A 39 0.81 -3.18 10.27
N ASN A 40 1.81 -3.07 11.14
CA ASN A 40 1.62 -3.02 12.59
C ASN A 40 0.67 -1.93 13.05
N GLU A 41 0.60 -0.81 12.33
CA GLU A 41 -0.31 0.30 12.63
C GLU A 41 -1.80 -0.09 12.51
N LEU A 42 -2.10 -1.13 11.74
CA LEU A 42 -3.46 -1.60 11.47
C LEU A 42 -3.85 -2.83 12.30
N LYS A 43 -2.97 -3.36 13.13
CA LYS A 43 -3.22 -4.59 13.91
C LYS A 43 -4.47 -4.54 14.79
N ASP A 44 -4.76 -3.36 15.37
CA ASP A 44 -5.90 -3.15 16.26
C ASP A 44 -7.14 -2.58 15.53
N SER A 45 -7.12 -2.51 14.21
CA SER A 45 -8.21 -1.96 13.40
C SER A 45 -9.41 -2.89 13.20
N GLY A 46 -9.31 -4.14 13.67
CA GLY A 46 -10.38 -5.14 13.53
C GLY A 46 -10.52 -5.71 12.13
N LEU A 47 -9.49 -5.61 11.29
CA LEU A 47 -9.49 -6.16 9.94
C LEU A 47 -9.38 -7.69 9.96
N ASP A 48 -10.38 -8.33 9.39
CA ASP A 48 -10.42 -9.80 9.26
C ASP A 48 -9.77 -10.27 7.97
N GLY A 49 -9.03 -11.38 8.08
CA GLY A 49 -8.51 -12.08 6.91
C GLY A 49 -7.14 -11.62 6.44
N ALA A 50 -6.52 -10.67 7.11
CA ALA A 50 -5.13 -10.30 6.91
C ALA A 50 -4.30 -10.58 8.16
N GLU A 51 -3.06 -10.98 7.97
CA GLU A 51 -2.10 -11.23 9.04
C GLU A 51 -1.16 -10.02 9.20
N GLU A 52 -0.53 -9.86 10.37
CA GLU A 52 0.54 -8.89 10.50
C GLU A 52 1.70 -9.26 9.59
N ILE A 53 2.27 -8.26 8.91
CA ILE A 53 3.30 -8.49 7.90
C ILE A 53 4.58 -9.11 8.49
N GLY A 54 4.95 -8.77 9.74
CA GLY A 54 6.15 -9.29 10.38
C GLY A 54 7.38 -9.23 9.48
N ASP A 55 8.06 -10.36 9.31
CA ASP A 55 9.25 -10.51 8.46
C ASP A 55 8.92 -10.91 7.00
N ILE A 56 7.64 -10.90 6.63
CA ILE A 56 7.20 -11.26 5.28
C ILE A 56 7.59 -10.16 4.29
N THR A 57 8.15 -10.57 3.15
CA THR A 57 8.35 -9.69 2.00
C THR A 57 7.14 -9.79 1.08
N PRO A 58 6.32 -8.74 0.95
CA PRO A 58 5.19 -8.72 0.04
C PRO A 58 5.67 -8.56 -1.42
N ASP A 59 4.88 -9.08 -2.35
CA ASP A 59 5.10 -8.85 -3.78
C ASP A 59 4.62 -7.46 -4.20
N PHE A 60 3.57 -6.94 -3.55
CA PHE A 60 3.00 -5.61 -3.79
C PHE A 60 2.50 -4.97 -2.51
N VAL A 61 2.60 -3.64 -2.45
CA VAL A 61 1.95 -2.81 -1.42
C VAL A 61 0.74 -2.13 -2.03
N LEU A 62 -0.44 -2.35 -1.46
CA LEU A 62 -1.67 -1.68 -1.84
C LEU A 62 -1.94 -0.54 -0.85
N ALA A 63 -1.87 0.69 -1.32
CA ALA A 63 -2.07 1.89 -0.50
C ALA A 63 -3.46 2.48 -0.75
N PHE A 64 -4.28 2.51 0.28
CA PHE A 64 -5.68 2.97 0.23
C PHE A 64 -5.81 4.35 0.85
N GLY A 65 -6.12 5.34 0.04
CA GLY A 65 -6.28 6.73 0.46
C GLY A 65 -5.98 7.72 -0.64
N GLY A 66 -5.59 8.92 -0.25
CA GLY A 66 -5.12 9.96 -1.16
C GLY A 66 -3.60 9.95 -1.33
N ASP A 67 -3.06 10.98 -1.98
CA ASP A 67 -1.63 11.10 -2.25
C ASP A 67 -0.77 11.06 -0.97
N GLY A 68 -1.21 11.68 0.12
CA GLY A 68 -0.51 11.64 1.40
C GLY A 68 -0.33 10.23 1.95
N THR A 69 -1.34 9.38 1.82
CA THR A 69 -1.26 7.96 2.22
C THR A 69 -0.31 7.18 1.32
N ILE A 70 -0.34 7.43 0.01
CA ILE A 70 0.55 6.79 -0.95
C ILE A 70 2.00 7.20 -0.70
N LEU A 71 2.25 8.47 -0.39
CA LEU A 71 3.60 8.96 -0.03
C LEU A 71 4.15 8.27 1.22
N ARG A 72 3.31 8.06 2.24
CA ARG A 72 3.72 7.30 3.44
C ARG A 72 3.97 5.81 3.12
N ALA A 73 3.11 5.22 2.31
CA ALA A 73 3.25 3.84 1.87
C ALA A 73 4.53 3.62 1.05
N ALA A 74 4.99 4.63 0.31
CA ALA A 74 6.24 4.56 -0.45
C ALA A 74 7.44 4.30 0.47
N GLY A 75 7.51 4.96 1.63
CA GLY A 75 8.54 4.71 2.63
C GLY A 75 8.53 3.27 3.17
N GLU A 76 7.35 2.72 3.39
CA GLU A 76 7.19 1.31 3.81
C GLU A 76 7.57 0.33 2.69
N ALA A 77 7.10 0.59 1.46
CA ALA A 77 7.38 -0.25 0.30
C ALA A 77 8.89 -0.35 -0.02
N MET A 78 9.64 0.73 0.24
CA MET A 78 11.10 0.74 0.09
C MET A 78 11.78 -0.33 0.94
N LYS A 79 11.28 -0.60 2.14
CA LYS A 79 11.84 -1.63 3.04
C LYS A 79 11.77 -3.02 2.43
N TYR A 80 10.77 -3.27 1.58
CA TYR A 80 10.51 -4.55 0.94
C TYR A 80 10.96 -4.58 -0.53
N ASN A 81 11.41 -3.46 -1.08
CA ASN A 81 11.63 -3.29 -2.52
C ASN A 81 10.41 -3.72 -3.35
N ALA A 82 9.22 -3.42 -2.85
CA ALA A 82 7.94 -3.82 -3.45
C ALA A 82 7.30 -2.66 -4.21
N PRO A 83 6.71 -2.91 -5.38
CA PRO A 83 5.92 -1.90 -6.08
C PRO A 83 4.63 -1.57 -5.35
N ILE A 84 4.12 -0.35 -5.58
CA ILE A 84 2.91 0.16 -4.95
C ILE A 84 1.78 0.27 -5.98
N LEU A 85 0.59 -0.16 -5.57
CA LEU A 85 -0.66 0.17 -6.25
C LEU A 85 -1.47 1.11 -5.36
N GLY A 86 -1.69 2.33 -5.82
CA GLY A 86 -2.52 3.33 -5.13
C GLY A 86 -4.00 3.14 -5.45
N VAL A 87 -4.82 3.00 -4.42
CA VAL A 87 -6.29 2.93 -4.53
C VAL A 87 -6.89 4.16 -3.85
N ASN A 88 -7.61 4.97 -4.61
CA ASN A 88 -8.17 6.21 -4.12
C ASN A 88 -9.53 5.99 -3.43
N PHE A 89 -9.62 6.39 -2.16
CA PHE A 89 -10.88 6.43 -1.40
C PHE A 89 -11.32 7.87 -1.11
N GLY A 90 -11.28 8.75 -2.09
CA GLY A 90 -11.65 10.13 -1.89
C GLY A 90 -11.47 10.97 -3.14
N ARG A 91 -10.87 12.13 -2.99
CA ARG A 91 -10.56 12.99 -4.13
C ARG A 91 -9.48 12.35 -4.99
N ILE A 92 -9.67 12.41 -6.30
CA ILE A 92 -8.66 11.98 -7.27
C ILE A 92 -7.37 12.77 -7.03
N GLY A 93 -6.29 12.05 -6.76
CA GLY A 93 -4.95 12.59 -6.63
C GLY A 93 -4.09 12.28 -7.86
N PHE A 94 -2.82 12.64 -7.79
CA PHE A 94 -1.85 12.42 -8.87
C PHE A 94 -1.18 11.04 -8.82
N LEU A 95 -1.19 10.37 -7.65
CA LEU A 95 -0.45 9.14 -7.40
C LEU A 95 -1.31 7.88 -7.39
N SER A 96 -2.64 8.00 -7.23
CA SER A 96 -3.55 6.86 -7.25
C SER A 96 -3.81 6.37 -8.67
N GLU A 97 -3.80 5.04 -8.84
CA GLU A 97 -3.97 4.39 -10.15
C GLU A 97 -5.40 3.95 -10.40
N ILE A 98 -6.11 3.54 -9.37
CA ILE A 98 -7.46 3.01 -9.47
C ILE A 98 -8.37 3.57 -8.37
N ASP A 99 -9.66 3.56 -8.63
CA ASP A 99 -10.70 3.77 -7.63
C ASP A 99 -11.24 2.42 -7.09
N PRO A 100 -12.08 2.42 -6.05
CA PRO A 100 -12.61 1.18 -5.49
C PRO A 100 -13.41 0.34 -6.49
N SER A 101 -14.05 0.94 -7.48
CA SER A 101 -14.82 0.22 -8.50
C SER A 101 -13.94 -0.58 -9.47
N GLY A 102 -12.72 -0.10 -9.70
CA GLY A 102 -11.71 -0.77 -10.54
C GLY A 102 -10.85 -1.81 -9.80
N LEU A 103 -11.01 -1.96 -8.48
CA LEU A 103 -10.12 -2.76 -7.66
C LEU A 103 -10.11 -4.25 -8.06
N GLU A 104 -11.27 -4.85 -8.33
CA GLU A 104 -11.36 -6.27 -8.70
C GLU A 104 -10.64 -6.55 -10.03
N ASP A 105 -10.85 -5.70 -11.02
CA ASP A 105 -10.14 -5.80 -12.30
C ASP A 105 -8.64 -5.58 -12.12
N GLY A 106 -8.25 -4.57 -11.34
CA GLY A 106 -6.86 -4.29 -11.01
C GLY A 106 -6.15 -5.48 -10.35
N LEU A 107 -6.78 -6.10 -9.36
CA LEU A 107 -6.23 -7.30 -8.71
C LEU A 107 -6.13 -8.49 -9.67
N ASN A 108 -7.13 -8.72 -10.50
CA ASN A 108 -7.08 -9.79 -11.51
C ASN A 108 -5.94 -9.57 -12.51
N ARG A 109 -5.75 -8.35 -13.00
CA ARG A 109 -4.64 -8.00 -13.90
C ARG A 109 -3.29 -8.19 -13.20
N LEU A 110 -3.18 -7.77 -11.95
CA LEU A 110 -1.98 -7.93 -11.14
C LEU A 110 -1.62 -9.42 -10.98
N ILE A 111 -2.59 -10.27 -10.68
CA ILE A 111 -2.41 -11.73 -10.55
C ILE A 111 -1.97 -12.36 -11.88
N ARG A 112 -2.45 -11.85 -13.01
CA ARG A 112 -2.06 -12.33 -14.35
C ARG A 112 -0.74 -11.75 -14.86
N GLY A 113 -0.11 -10.82 -14.12
CA GLY A 113 1.09 -10.12 -14.57
C GLY A 113 0.83 -9.08 -15.66
N GLU A 114 -0.40 -8.63 -15.83
CA GLU A 114 -0.84 -7.66 -16.83
C GLU A 114 -0.72 -6.23 -16.31
N TYR A 115 0.48 -5.80 -15.95
CA TYR A 115 0.78 -4.45 -15.45
C TYR A 115 2.14 -3.98 -15.97
N THR A 116 2.38 -2.67 -15.85
CA THR A 116 3.69 -2.04 -16.09
C THR A 116 4.13 -1.33 -14.80
N LEU A 117 5.44 -1.26 -14.59
CA LEU A 117 6.02 -0.52 -13.47
C LEU A 117 6.43 0.87 -13.93
N ASP A 118 6.02 1.89 -13.17
CA ASP A 118 6.51 3.25 -13.30
C ASP A 118 7.57 3.47 -12.21
N GLU A 119 8.83 3.48 -12.63
CA GLU A 119 9.97 3.67 -11.72
C GLU A 119 10.12 5.14 -11.35
N ARG A 120 10.16 5.41 -10.05
CA ARG A 120 10.31 6.76 -9.50
C ARG A 120 11.52 6.89 -8.61
N THR A 121 12.22 8.02 -8.74
CA THR A 121 13.36 8.35 -7.88
C THR A 121 12.85 8.71 -6.47
N MET A 122 13.48 8.11 -5.47
CA MET A 122 13.25 8.44 -4.07
C MET A 122 14.37 9.33 -3.53
N LEU A 123 14.02 10.27 -2.67
CA LEU A 123 14.97 11.08 -1.91
C LEU A 123 15.33 10.37 -0.60
N ASN A 124 16.60 10.35 -0.28
CA ASN A 124 17.11 9.91 1.01
C ASN A 124 17.53 11.13 1.82
N CYS A 125 17.02 11.28 3.02
CA CYS A 125 17.39 12.35 3.93
C CYS A 125 17.83 11.77 5.29
N THR A 126 19.00 12.21 5.75
CA THR A 126 19.55 11.86 7.05
C THR A 126 19.77 13.14 7.85
N VAL A 127 19.30 13.19 9.10
CA VAL A 127 19.51 14.33 10.00
C VAL A 127 20.56 13.98 11.04
N ASN A 128 21.63 14.77 11.11
CA ASN A 128 22.74 14.60 12.07
C ASN A 128 23.32 13.17 12.12
N GLY A 129 23.41 12.49 10.98
CA GLY A 129 23.92 11.12 10.90
C GLY A 129 23.00 10.04 11.49
N GLY A 130 21.73 10.37 11.73
CA GLY A 130 20.71 9.42 12.19
C GLY A 130 20.22 8.47 11.09
N GLU A 131 19.14 7.75 11.37
CA GLU A 131 18.54 6.82 10.41
C GLU A 131 18.06 7.53 9.13
N PRO A 132 18.23 6.91 7.97
CA PRO A 132 17.76 7.48 6.71
C PRO A 132 16.23 7.45 6.60
N HIS A 133 15.67 8.54 6.08
CA HIS A 133 14.27 8.68 5.73
C HIS A 133 14.12 8.81 4.22
N TYR A 134 13.18 8.09 3.65
CA TYR A 134 12.95 8.07 2.21
C TYR A 134 11.67 8.82 1.85
N PHE A 135 11.75 9.66 0.82
CA PHE A 135 10.66 10.53 0.38
C PHE A 135 10.49 10.46 -1.14
N LEU A 136 9.25 10.41 -1.58
CA LEU A 136 8.92 10.36 -3.00
C LEU A 136 8.85 11.76 -3.63
N ASN A 137 8.33 12.76 -2.92
CA ASN A 137 8.15 14.12 -3.44
C ASN A 137 9.23 15.08 -2.97
N ASP A 138 9.15 15.50 -1.69
CA ASP A 138 9.99 16.56 -1.15
C ASP A 138 10.28 16.39 0.34
N VAL A 139 11.26 17.14 0.80
CA VAL A 139 11.62 17.30 2.21
C VAL A 139 11.60 18.78 2.54
N LEU A 140 10.83 19.17 3.55
CA LEU A 140 10.76 20.54 4.05
C LEU A 140 11.46 20.65 5.39
N LEU A 141 12.36 21.63 5.49
CA LEU A 141 13.00 22.02 6.74
C LEU A 141 12.37 23.31 7.26
N TYR A 142 11.78 23.23 8.44
CA TYR A 142 11.21 24.39 9.15
C TYR A 142 12.15 24.90 10.24
N LYS A 143 12.14 26.21 10.40
CA LYS A 143 12.82 26.89 11.49
C LYS A 143 11.78 27.44 12.49
#